data_311d85fc4aba73be74506081e2c85ea0
#
_entry.id   311d85fc4aba73be74506081e2c85ea0
#
_cell.length_a   1.000
_cell.length_b   1.000
_cell.length_c   1.000
_cell.angle_alpha   90.00
_cell.angle_beta   90.00
_cell.angle_gamma   90.00
#
_symmetry.space_group_name_H-M   'P 1'
#
loop_
_entity.id
_entity.type
_entity.pdbx_description
1 polymer ?
#
loop_
_entity_poly.entity_id
_entity_poly.type
_entity_poly.pdbx_seq_one_letter_code
_entity_poly.pdbx_strand_id
1 'polypeptide(L)'
;MRLEHITKSYGGKTVLRDVSFSLEQGVTCLMAPSGSGKTTLLRILLGLERPDKGRIAGAPARWGVMFQEDRLLEELSAMENLRFAVGPALDEETAAALLTRLGLGGEGEKAIRAYSGGMKRRLALARALLVPSQALALDEPFTGLDGENREICLELIAEAAREKAVLLVTHDEGDAGALDARIIRL
;
A
#
# COMPACT_ATOMS: atom_id res chain seq x y z
N MET A 1 4.43 15.01 -4.63
CA MET A 1 3.51 14.79 -5.78
C MET A 1 2.27 15.63 -5.61
N ARG A 2 1.68 16.15 -6.69
CA ARG A 2 0.43 16.94 -6.64
C ARG A 2 -0.56 16.44 -7.68
N LEU A 3 -1.80 16.22 -7.25
CA LEU A 3 -2.94 15.95 -8.12
C LEU A 3 -3.70 17.27 -8.31
N GLU A 4 -4.08 17.57 -9.54
CA GLU A 4 -4.78 18.80 -9.88
C GLU A 4 -6.01 18.47 -10.73
N HIS A 5 -7.20 18.74 -10.20
CA HIS A 5 -8.49 18.65 -10.87
C HIS A 5 -8.78 17.27 -11.52
N ILE A 6 -8.41 16.18 -10.84
CA ILE A 6 -8.60 14.83 -11.36
C ILE A 6 -10.08 14.49 -11.45
N THR A 7 -10.53 14.20 -12.66
CA THR A 7 -11.89 13.73 -12.95
C THR A 7 -11.82 12.43 -13.74
N LYS A 8 -12.67 11.45 -13.38
CA LYS A 8 -12.79 10.18 -14.07
C LYS A 8 -14.22 9.70 -14.12
N SER A 9 -14.61 9.19 -15.28
CA SER A 9 -15.96 8.65 -15.52
C SER A 9 -15.88 7.32 -16.28
N TYR A 10 -16.85 6.45 -16.05
CA TYR A 10 -17.05 5.20 -16.77
C TYR A 10 -18.52 5.10 -17.21
N GLY A 11 -18.76 4.82 -18.49
CA GLY A 11 -20.11 4.65 -19.02
C GLY A 11 -21.05 5.84 -18.72
N GLY A 12 -20.52 7.06 -18.70
CA GLY A 12 -21.29 8.28 -18.38
C GLY A 12 -21.46 8.57 -16.88
N LYS A 13 -21.05 7.64 -15.98
CA LYS A 13 -21.08 7.85 -14.54
C LYS A 13 -19.73 8.40 -14.06
N THR A 14 -19.76 9.60 -13.45
CA THR A 14 -18.56 10.20 -12.85
C THR A 14 -18.24 9.49 -11.51
N VAL A 15 -17.03 8.95 -11.42
CA VAL A 15 -16.50 8.24 -10.24
C VAL A 15 -15.59 9.15 -9.42
N LEU A 16 -14.75 9.95 -10.07
CA LEU A 16 -13.95 10.98 -9.41
C LEU A 16 -14.32 12.33 -10.00
N ARG A 17 -14.57 13.32 -9.13
CA ARG A 17 -15.00 14.66 -9.54
C ARG A 17 -14.07 15.71 -8.93
N ASP A 18 -13.23 16.32 -9.77
CA ASP A 18 -12.39 17.48 -9.41
C ASP A 18 -11.51 17.26 -8.18
N VAL A 19 -10.91 16.08 -8.06
CA VAL A 19 -10.08 15.70 -6.90
C VAL A 19 -8.71 16.36 -7.01
N SER A 20 -8.34 17.12 -5.98
CA SER A 20 -7.05 17.81 -5.90
C SER A 20 -6.44 17.66 -4.51
N PHE A 21 -5.20 17.19 -4.42
CA PHE A 21 -4.41 17.18 -3.18
C PHE A 21 -2.92 16.99 -3.49
N SER A 22 -2.08 17.21 -2.47
CA SER A 22 -0.66 16.86 -2.52
C SER A 22 -0.38 15.62 -1.69
N LEU A 23 0.58 14.81 -2.14
CA LEU A 23 1.19 13.73 -1.38
C LEU A 23 2.62 14.15 -1.05
N GLU A 24 2.90 14.31 0.23
CA GLU A 24 4.18 14.75 0.79
C GLU A 24 4.75 13.63 1.68
N GLN A 25 5.95 13.80 2.20
CA GLN A 25 6.53 12.90 3.18
C GLN A 25 5.60 12.77 4.41
N GLY A 26 5.56 11.59 5.01
CA GLY A 26 4.58 11.25 6.05
C GLY A 26 3.38 10.48 5.48
N VAL A 27 2.36 10.29 6.31
CA VAL A 27 1.17 9.52 5.94
C VAL A 27 0.04 10.45 5.49
N THR A 28 -0.48 10.20 4.29
CA THR A 28 -1.74 10.78 3.82
C THR A 28 -2.77 9.66 3.75
N CYS A 29 -3.84 9.78 4.50
CA CYS A 29 -4.94 8.82 4.53
C CYS A 29 -6.06 9.25 3.59
N LEU A 30 -6.41 8.40 2.64
CA LEU A 30 -7.54 8.57 1.75
C LEU A 30 -8.74 7.82 2.32
N MET A 31 -9.69 8.55 2.86
CA MET A 31 -10.92 7.99 3.43
C MET A 31 -12.10 8.27 2.54
N ALA A 32 -12.87 7.24 2.28
CA ALA A 32 -14.10 7.40 1.53
C ALA A 32 -14.98 6.14 1.62
N PRO A 33 -16.29 6.23 1.44
CA PRO A 33 -17.17 5.07 1.40
C PRO A 33 -16.79 4.05 0.33
N SER A 34 -17.27 2.82 0.48
CA SER A 34 -17.09 1.81 -0.57
C SER A 34 -17.72 2.28 -1.87
N GLY A 35 -17.04 2.07 -3.00
CA GLY A 35 -17.52 2.49 -4.32
C GLY A 35 -17.31 3.97 -4.66
N SER A 36 -16.67 4.77 -3.80
CA SER A 36 -16.39 6.21 -4.02
C SER A 36 -15.25 6.50 -5.01
N GLY A 37 -14.62 5.47 -5.57
CA GLY A 37 -13.53 5.65 -6.54
C GLY A 37 -12.11 5.57 -5.96
N LYS A 38 -11.91 5.12 -4.71
CA LYS A 38 -10.58 4.94 -4.10
C LYS A 38 -9.63 4.12 -4.98
N THR A 39 -10.09 2.96 -5.45
CA THR A 39 -9.30 2.09 -6.34
C THR A 39 -8.99 2.77 -7.68
N THR A 40 -9.94 3.52 -8.23
CA THR A 40 -9.73 4.29 -9.47
C THR A 40 -8.67 5.37 -9.26
N LEU A 41 -8.77 6.12 -8.17
CA LEU A 41 -7.78 7.14 -7.83
C LEU A 41 -6.40 6.53 -7.63
N LEU A 42 -6.31 5.40 -6.90
CA LEU A 42 -5.06 4.66 -6.70
C LEU A 42 -4.45 4.22 -8.03
N ARG A 43 -5.25 3.67 -8.96
CA ARG A 43 -4.78 3.28 -10.30
C ARG A 43 -4.27 4.48 -11.11
N ILE A 44 -4.92 5.62 -11.00
CA ILE A 44 -4.47 6.86 -11.67
C ILE A 44 -3.14 7.33 -11.07
N LEU A 45 -2.99 7.31 -9.73
CA LEU A 45 -1.76 7.68 -9.04
C LEU A 45 -0.57 6.80 -9.42
N LEU A 46 -0.82 5.51 -9.59
CA LEU A 46 0.18 4.52 -10.00
C LEU A 46 0.47 4.54 -11.52
N GLY A 47 -0.20 5.40 -12.28
CA GLY A 47 -0.05 5.46 -13.74
C GLY A 47 -0.65 4.26 -14.49
N LEU A 48 -1.44 3.42 -13.81
CA LEU A 48 -2.14 2.27 -14.38
C LEU A 48 -3.39 2.68 -15.16
N GLU A 49 -3.86 3.90 -14.94
CA GLU A 49 -5.03 4.47 -15.60
C GLU A 49 -4.84 5.98 -15.83
N ARG A 50 -5.43 6.52 -16.89
CA ARG A 50 -5.39 7.95 -17.17
C ARG A 50 -6.67 8.63 -16.66
N PRO A 51 -6.59 9.81 -16.04
CA PRO A 51 -7.77 10.62 -15.74
C PRO A 51 -8.37 11.16 -17.04
N ASP A 52 -9.66 11.47 -17.03
CA ASP A 52 -10.33 12.13 -18.16
C ASP A 52 -10.04 13.64 -18.19
N LYS A 53 -9.84 14.24 -17.00
CA LYS A 53 -9.41 15.63 -16.82
C LYS A 53 -8.43 15.72 -15.66
N GLY A 54 -7.66 16.81 -15.65
CA GLY A 54 -6.66 17.07 -14.62
C GLY A 54 -5.29 16.51 -14.97
N ARG A 55 -4.38 16.64 -14.05
CA ARG A 55 -3.00 16.16 -14.21
C ARG A 55 -2.35 15.78 -12.88
N ILE A 56 -1.30 14.98 -12.96
CA ILE A 56 -0.42 14.65 -11.84
C ILE A 56 0.95 15.26 -12.13
N ALA A 57 1.45 16.03 -11.18
CA ALA A 57 2.80 16.61 -11.24
C ALA A 57 3.69 15.98 -10.17
N GLY A 58 4.95 15.69 -10.51
CA GLY A 58 5.94 15.14 -9.59
C GLY A 58 5.62 13.73 -9.09
N ALA A 59 5.06 12.88 -9.96
CA ALA A 59 4.79 11.48 -9.62
C ALA A 59 6.09 10.74 -9.30
N PRO A 60 6.13 9.90 -8.25
CA PRO A 60 7.26 9.01 -7.97
C PRO A 60 7.53 8.10 -9.17
N ALA A 61 8.81 7.89 -9.47
CA ALA A 61 9.19 6.97 -10.53
C ALA A 61 8.91 5.50 -10.16
N ARG A 62 8.94 5.19 -8.86
CA ARG A 62 8.68 3.85 -8.34
C ARG A 62 7.83 3.92 -7.09
N TRP A 63 6.86 3.02 -6.99
CA TRP A 63 5.98 2.83 -5.87
C TRP A 63 6.18 1.45 -5.25
N GLY A 64 6.20 1.38 -3.91
CA GLY A 64 5.88 0.15 -3.20
C GLY A 64 4.37 0.08 -3.05
N VAL A 65 3.75 -1.00 -3.52
CA VAL A 65 2.29 -1.09 -3.59
C VAL A 65 1.77 -2.32 -2.87
N MET A 66 0.78 -2.11 -2.02
CA MET A 66 -0.06 -3.14 -1.47
C MET A 66 -1.51 -2.89 -1.90
N PHE A 67 -2.07 -3.79 -2.66
CA PHE A 67 -3.47 -3.73 -3.10
C PHE A 67 -4.40 -4.37 -2.07
N GLN A 68 -5.69 -4.13 -2.22
CA GLN A 68 -6.72 -4.79 -1.41
C GLN A 68 -6.64 -6.33 -1.54
N GLU A 69 -6.37 -6.84 -2.73
CA GLU A 69 -5.98 -8.23 -2.97
C GLU A 69 -4.47 -8.37 -2.78
N ASP A 70 -4.00 -9.37 -2.05
CA ASP A 70 -2.58 -9.52 -1.70
C ASP A 70 -1.67 -9.79 -2.91
N ARG A 71 -2.24 -10.42 -3.97
CA ARG A 71 -1.54 -10.71 -5.24
C ARG A 71 -0.19 -11.38 -5.04
N LEU A 72 -0.18 -12.41 -4.21
CA LEU A 72 0.98 -13.23 -3.93
C LEU A 72 1.02 -14.44 -4.89
N LEU A 73 2.24 -14.94 -5.14
CA LEU A 73 2.47 -16.16 -5.88
C LEU A 73 2.31 -17.34 -4.92
N GLU A 74 1.14 -17.98 -4.94
CA GLU A 74 0.71 -18.93 -3.91
C GLU A 74 1.54 -20.21 -3.84
N GLU A 75 2.16 -20.62 -4.95
CA GLU A 75 3.00 -21.81 -5.04
C GLU A 75 4.44 -21.56 -4.53
N LEU A 76 4.82 -20.31 -4.35
CA LEU A 76 6.15 -19.90 -3.88
C LEU A 76 6.15 -19.65 -2.37
N SER A 77 7.33 -19.71 -1.77
CA SER A 77 7.58 -19.33 -0.39
C SER A 77 7.53 -17.80 -0.20
N ALA A 78 7.56 -17.32 1.04
CA ALA A 78 7.62 -15.90 1.35
C ALA A 78 8.85 -15.25 0.75
N MET A 79 10.03 -15.84 0.95
CA MET A 79 11.28 -15.29 0.44
C MET A 79 11.30 -15.25 -1.10
N GLU A 80 10.78 -16.27 -1.77
CA GLU A 80 10.69 -16.29 -3.23
C GLU A 80 9.73 -15.21 -3.76
N ASN A 81 8.62 -14.95 -3.07
CA ASN A 81 7.73 -13.82 -3.39
C ASN A 81 8.45 -12.48 -3.29
N LEU A 82 9.29 -12.29 -2.26
CA LEU A 82 10.08 -11.08 -2.10
C LEU A 82 11.16 -10.96 -3.18
N ARG A 83 11.90 -12.04 -3.47
CA ARG A 83 12.88 -12.09 -4.57
C ARG A 83 12.25 -11.75 -5.92
N PHE A 84 11.05 -12.28 -6.19
CA PHE A 84 10.35 -12.00 -7.44
C PHE A 84 9.98 -10.51 -7.56
N ALA A 85 9.52 -9.88 -6.48
CA ALA A 85 9.06 -8.50 -6.51
C ALA A 85 10.19 -7.46 -6.49
N VAL A 86 11.26 -7.72 -5.72
CA VAL A 86 12.37 -6.78 -5.53
C VAL A 86 13.48 -7.00 -6.55
N GLY A 87 13.64 -8.25 -6.99
CA GLY A 87 14.70 -8.64 -7.94
C GLY A 87 16.09 -8.62 -7.30
N PRO A 88 17.16 -8.34 -8.11
CA PRO A 88 18.55 -8.39 -7.65
C PRO A 88 18.90 -7.39 -6.54
N ALA A 89 18.02 -6.42 -6.28
CA ALA A 89 18.21 -5.43 -5.22
C ALA A 89 17.77 -5.92 -3.84
N LEU A 90 17.25 -7.15 -3.72
CA LEU A 90 16.82 -7.71 -2.44
C LEU A 90 18.05 -8.02 -1.57
N ASP A 91 18.11 -7.39 -0.42
CA ASP A 91 18.96 -7.82 0.68
C ASP A 91 18.20 -8.86 1.51
N GLU A 92 18.65 -10.11 1.43
CA GLU A 92 17.98 -11.26 2.07
C GLU A 92 18.03 -11.19 3.60
N GLU A 93 19.07 -10.60 4.17
CA GLU A 93 19.18 -10.43 5.63
C GLU A 93 18.11 -9.45 6.13
N THR A 94 18.01 -8.30 5.47
CA THR A 94 16.94 -7.31 5.73
C THR A 94 15.55 -7.92 5.53
N ALA A 95 15.36 -8.71 4.48
CA ALA A 95 14.07 -9.36 4.21
C ALA A 95 13.72 -10.39 5.29
N ALA A 96 14.68 -11.23 5.74
CA ALA A 96 14.46 -12.19 6.80
C ALA A 96 14.17 -11.52 8.16
N ALA A 97 14.88 -10.43 8.47
CA ALA A 97 14.62 -9.63 9.67
C ALA A 97 13.19 -9.01 9.64
N LEU A 98 12.76 -8.47 8.49
CA LEU A 98 11.42 -7.92 8.34
C LEU A 98 10.33 -9.00 8.46
N LEU A 99 10.54 -10.17 7.84
CA LEU A 99 9.63 -11.32 7.99
C LEU A 99 9.51 -11.75 9.45
N THR A 100 10.63 -11.76 10.19
CA THR A 100 10.64 -12.08 11.62
C THR A 100 9.85 -11.05 12.44
N ARG A 101 10.04 -9.75 12.20
CA ARG A 101 9.25 -8.68 12.84
C ARG A 101 7.75 -8.82 12.56
N LEU A 102 7.38 -9.26 11.37
CA LEU A 102 5.99 -9.51 10.96
C LEU A 102 5.44 -10.87 11.47
N GLY A 103 6.19 -11.62 12.30
CA GLY A 103 5.77 -12.92 12.80
C GLY A 103 5.71 -14.02 11.73
N LEU A 104 6.51 -13.89 10.67
CA LEU A 104 6.59 -14.84 9.54
C LEU A 104 7.94 -15.56 9.45
N GLY A 105 8.86 -15.31 10.40
CA GLY A 105 10.23 -15.83 10.34
C GLY A 105 10.33 -17.36 10.37
N GLY A 106 9.44 -18.07 11.07
CA GLY A 106 9.41 -19.53 11.11
C GLY A 106 8.67 -20.20 9.94
N GLU A 107 8.09 -19.40 9.05
CA GLU A 107 7.20 -19.86 7.97
C GLU A 107 7.83 -19.69 6.58
N GLY A 108 9.08 -19.22 6.52
CA GLY A 108 9.71 -18.72 5.30
C GLY A 108 9.85 -19.73 4.15
N GLU A 109 9.86 -21.04 4.43
CA GLU A 109 9.96 -22.10 3.42
C GLU A 109 8.61 -22.67 2.96
N LYS A 110 7.53 -22.38 3.69
CA LYS A 110 6.19 -22.87 3.32
C LYS A 110 5.63 -22.12 2.12
N ALA A 111 4.96 -22.83 1.22
CA ALA A 111 4.23 -22.22 0.13
C ALA A 111 3.10 -21.32 0.67
N ILE A 112 2.90 -20.16 0.04
CA ILE A 112 1.95 -19.13 0.48
C ILE A 112 0.50 -19.61 0.51
N ARG A 113 0.15 -20.63 -0.29
CA ARG A 113 -1.18 -21.25 -0.22
C ARG A 113 -1.54 -21.80 1.17
N ALA A 114 -0.53 -22.12 2.01
CA ALA A 114 -0.72 -22.62 3.36
C ALA A 114 -0.84 -21.48 4.40
N TYR A 115 -0.66 -20.22 4.00
CA TYR A 115 -0.73 -19.07 4.88
C TYR A 115 -2.18 -18.69 5.20
N SER A 116 -2.43 -18.23 6.44
CA SER A 116 -3.69 -17.57 6.79
C SER A 116 -3.84 -16.24 6.03
N GLY A 117 -5.05 -15.70 5.97
CA GLY A 117 -5.29 -14.38 5.36
C GLY A 117 -4.42 -13.27 6.00
N GLY A 118 -4.32 -13.26 7.33
CA GLY A 118 -3.45 -12.30 8.04
C GLY A 118 -1.97 -12.48 7.74
N MET A 119 -1.48 -13.72 7.55
CA MET A 119 -0.10 -13.98 7.14
C MET A 119 0.16 -13.47 5.71
N LYS A 120 -0.78 -13.73 4.77
CA LYS A 120 -0.71 -13.22 3.40
C LYS A 120 -0.69 -11.68 3.40
N ARG A 121 -1.53 -11.06 4.23
CA ARG A 121 -1.62 -9.62 4.36
C ARG A 121 -0.30 -8.99 4.82
N ARG A 122 0.32 -9.56 5.87
CA ARG A 122 1.62 -9.13 6.39
C ARG A 122 2.75 -9.32 5.37
N LEU A 123 2.74 -10.40 4.62
CA LEU A 123 3.72 -10.61 3.54
C LEU A 123 3.54 -9.62 2.39
N ALA A 124 2.30 -9.28 2.03
CA ALA A 124 2.03 -8.26 1.01
C ALA A 124 2.55 -6.87 1.45
N LEU A 125 2.44 -6.55 2.75
CA LEU A 125 3.05 -5.35 3.32
C LEU A 125 4.58 -5.42 3.26
N ALA A 126 5.21 -6.54 3.68
CA ALA A 126 6.65 -6.72 3.58
C ALA A 126 7.17 -6.48 2.16
N ARG A 127 6.47 -7.03 1.16
CA ARG A 127 6.80 -6.83 -0.25
C ARG A 127 6.74 -5.35 -0.64
N ALA A 128 5.70 -4.63 -0.22
CA ALA A 128 5.58 -3.20 -0.53
C ALA A 128 6.70 -2.36 0.11
N LEU A 129 7.09 -2.69 1.33
CA LEU A 129 8.14 -1.99 2.07
C LEU A 129 9.54 -2.22 1.48
N LEU A 130 9.83 -3.46 1.03
CA LEU A 130 11.16 -3.86 0.52
C LEU A 130 11.43 -3.42 -0.91
N VAL A 131 10.38 -3.20 -1.72
CA VAL A 131 10.59 -2.69 -3.08
C VAL A 131 11.29 -1.31 -3.02
N PRO A 132 12.43 -1.14 -3.72
CA PRO A 132 13.10 0.17 -3.81
C PRO A 132 12.15 1.19 -4.43
N SER A 133 11.61 2.07 -3.60
CA SER A 133 10.53 2.99 -3.98
C SER A 133 10.68 4.36 -3.34
N GLN A 134 10.14 5.39 -3.98
CA GLN A 134 10.12 6.77 -3.50
C GLN A 134 8.84 7.06 -2.70
N ALA A 135 7.80 6.26 -2.86
CA ALA A 135 6.55 6.37 -2.13
C ALA A 135 5.89 5.00 -1.96
N LEU A 136 4.99 4.89 -1.00
CA LEU A 136 4.16 3.72 -0.75
C LEU A 136 2.69 4.02 -1.02
N ALA A 137 1.97 3.03 -1.53
CA ALA A 137 0.53 3.05 -1.69
C ALA A 137 -0.05 1.77 -1.09
N LEU A 138 -0.79 1.90 0.01
CA LEU A 138 -1.26 0.79 0.84
C LEU A 138 -2.79 0.81 0.90
N ASP A 139 -3.43 -0.17 0.29
CA ASP A 139 -4.89 -0.29 0.21
C ASP A 139 -5.40 -1.28 1.27
N GLU A 140 -6.07 -0.76 2.31
CA GLU A 140 -6.64 -1.48 3.45
C GLU A 140 -5.61 -2.43 4.14
N PRO A 141 -4.41 -1.96 4.52
CA PRO A 141 -3.30 -2.85 4.93
C PRO A 141 -3.59 -3.64 6.21
N PHE A 142 -4.53 -3.22 7.04
CA PHE A 142 -4.82 -3.82 8.35
C PHE A 142 -6.00 -4.78 8.35
N THR A 143 -6.67 -4.96 7.21
CA THR A 143 -7.83 -5.84 7.10
C THR A 143 -7.48 -7.28 7.46
N GLY A 144 -8.23 -7.85 8.40
CA GLY A 144 -8.06 -9.25 8.84
C GLY A 144 -6.87 -9.50 9.77
N LEU A 145 -6.23 -8.44 10.28
CA LEU A 145 -5.20 -8.55 11.30
C LEU A 145 -5.82 -8.47 12.72
N ASP A 146 -5.27 -9.24 13.64
CA ASP A 146 -5.49 -9.08 15.08
C ASP A 146 -4.75 -7.85 15.63
N GLY A 147 -5.01 -7.48 16.88
CA GLY A 147 -4.48 -6.25 17.49
C GLY A 147 -2.96 -6.19 17.50
N GLU A 148 -2.27 -7.27 17.89
CA GLU A 148 -0.81 -7.32 17.99
C GLU A 148 -0.15 -7.17 16.58
N ASN A 149 -0.63 -7.95 15.61
CA ASN A 149 -0.13 -7.89 14.24
C ASN A 149 -0.42 -6.53 13.57
N ARG A 150 -1.56 -5.92 13.93
CA ARG A 150 -1.91 -4.57 13.44
C ARG A 150 -0.93 -3.52 13.99
N GLU A 151 -0.59 -3.57 15.28
CA GLU A 151 0.38 -2.65 15.89
C GLU A 151 1.75 -2.74 15.22
N ILE A 152 2.26 -3.94 15.00
CA ILE A 152 3.53 -4.16 14.28
C ILE A 152 3.48 -3.53 12.88
N CYS A 153 2.38 -3.71 12.15
CA CYS A 153 2.22 -3.13 10.82
C CYS A 153 2.15 -1.59 10.86
N LEU A 154 1.48 -1.01 11.87
CA LEU A 154 1.44 0.44 12.09
C LEU A 154 2.83 1.01 12.33
N GLU A 155 3.64 0.39 13.19
CA GLU A 155 5.02 0.80 13.47
C GLU A 155 5.87 0.79 12.19
N LEU A 156 5.82 -0.28 11.40
CA LEU A 156 6.57 -0.42 10.16
C LEU A 156 6.18 0.63 9.12
N ILE A 157 4.89 0.95 9.03
CA ILE A 157 4.39 2.01 8.14
C ILE A 157 4.85 3.38 8.63
N ALA A 158 4.79 3.64 9.95
CA ALA A 158 5.29 4.89 10.55
C ALA A 158 6.80 5.06 10.34
N GLU A 159 7.59 4.00 10.48
CA GLU A 159 9.03 4.00 10.16
C GLU A 159 9.27 4.39 8.70
N ALA A 160 8.58 3.76 7.76
CA ALA A 160 8.71 4.06 6.33
C ALA A 160 8.28 5.50 6.00
N ALA A 161 7.27 6.03 6.69
CA ALA A 161 6.75 7.39 6.48
C ALA A 161 7.74 8.49 6.89
N ARG A 162 8.75 8.17 7.70
CA ARG A 162 9.82 9.13 8.05
C ARG A 162 10.71 9.49 6.85
N GLU A 163 10.75 8.62 5.85
CA GLU A 163 11.62 8.81 4.68
C GLU A 163 10.84 8.95 3.37
N LYS A 164 9.60 8.44 3.32
CA LYS A 164 8.79 8.34 2.12
C LYS A 164 7.42 9.00 2.30
N ALA A 165 6.82 9.36 1.19
CA ALA A 165 5.39 9.64 1.17
C ALA A 165 4.60 8.32 1.20
N VAL A 166 3.64 8.20 2.10
CA VAL A 166 2.76 7.02 2.23
C VAL A 166 1.33 7.45 1.96
N LEU A 167 0.71 6.87 0.93
CA LEU A 167 -0.72 6.93 0.72
C LEU A 167 -1.36 5.70 1.37
N LEU A 168 -2.10 5.93 2.43
CA LEU A 168 -2.90 4.92 3.11
C LEU A 168 -4.35 5.04 2.65
N VAL A 169 -4.93 3.96 2.18
CA VAL A 169 -6.37 3.87 1.92
C VAL A 169 -6.97 3.01 3.01
N THR A 170 -7.82 3.58 3.85
CA THR A 170 -8.56 2.86 4.89
C THR A 170 -9.90 3.56 5.15
N HIS A 171 -10.82 2.84 5.78
CA HIS A 171 -12.07 3.39 6.29
C HIS A 171 -12.06 3.55 7.83
N ASP A 172 -10.98 3.14 8.49
CA ASP A 172 -10.81 3.21 9.95
C ASP A 172 -10.08 4.50 10.35
N GLU A 173 -10.78 5.39 11.08
CA GLU A 173 -10.19 6.63 11.62
C GLU A 173 -9.12 6.35 12.69
N GLY A 174 -9.22 5.21 13.38
CA GLY A 174 -8.22 4.78 14.36
C GLY A 174 -6.86 4.51 13.71
N ASP A 175 -6.83 3.88 12.53
CA ASP A 175 -5.60 3.66 11.76
C ASP A 175 -4.96 4.99 11.36
N ALA A 176 -5.78 5.92 10.86
CA ALA A 176 -5.30 7.24 10.46
C ALA A 176 -4.75 8.03 11.65
N GLY A 177 -5.42 7.96 12.80
CA GLY A 177 -4.98 8.62 14.05
C GLY A 177 -3.69 8.02 14.60
N ALA A 178 -3.54 6.69 14.60
CA ALA A 178 -2.34 6.01 15.07
C ALA A 178 -1.09 6.36 14.23
N LEU A 179 -1.27 6.74 12.97
CA LEU A 179 -0.21 7.13 12.04
C LEU A 179 -0.02 8.65 11.91
N ASP A 180 -0.72 9.46 12.71
CA ASP A 180 -0.74 10.94 12.58
C ASP A 180 -0.98 11.37 11.12
N ALA A 181 -1.89 10.69 10.44
CA ALA A 181 -2.10 10.83 9.03
C ALA A 181 -2.91 12.08 8.68
N ARG A 182 -2.49 12.80 7.63
CA ARG A 182 -3.33 13.84 7.03
C ARG A 182 -4.50 13.19 6.30
N ILE A 183 -5.73 13.44 6.74
CA ILE A 183 -6.93 12.83 6.16
C ILE A 183 -7.43 13.63 4.95
N ILE A 184 -7.69 12.92 3.85
CA ILE A 184 -8.38 13.37 2.65
C ILE A 184 -9.67 12.58 2.51
N ARG A 185 -10.80 13.25 2.37
CA ARG A 185 -12.10 12.60 2.13
C ARG A 185 -12.54 12.82 0.68
N LEU A 186 -12.96 11.73 0.00
CA LEU A 186 -13.54 11.76 -1.34
C LEU A 186 -15.07 11.83 -1.28
#